data_fee9df1b367cbc3b61d7baa960b70a48
#
_entry.id   fee9df1b367cbc3b61d7baa960b70a48
#
_cell.length_a   1.000
_cell.length_b   1.000
_cell.length_c   1.000
_cell.angle_alpha   90.00
_cell.angle_beta   90.00
_cell.angle_gamma   90.00
#
_symmetry.space_group_name_H-M   'P 1'
#
loop_
_entity.id
_entity.type
_entity.pdbx_description
1 polymer ?
#
loop_
_entity_poly.entity_id
_entity_poly.type
_entity_poly.pdbx_seq_one_letter_code
_entity_poly.pdbx_strand_id
1 'polypeptide(L)'
;MAAKTKSNFELRFFLDQSLAKKLSSSWKKEGYKTKIYAFLDIYFKHERSAKKLAKIRKWKIPKFKPEVIFFERKNGVKSESRKKFKNLQTAVNFLEKQGYEKYLEIEKKKGVIFTNKSKKKVYVLENIKGLGWSGEVEIAKDQKQKIKDEIEYLKSLGVSSFTLSSMLEIMEQKLGIKKLKKPKIYRYSLLRI
;
A
#
# COMPACT_ATOMS: atom_id res chain seq x y z
N MET A 1 -2.27 -24.45 -12.77
CA MET A 1 -3.33 -23.41 -12.94
C MET A 1 -2.70 -22.04 -12.63
N ALA A 2 -2.56 -21.16 -13.61
CA ALA A 2 -2.04 -19.82 -13.40
C ALA A 2 -3.10 -19.00 -12.62
N ALA A 3 -2.72 -18.48 -11.46
CA ALA A 3 -3.57 -17.59 -10.69
C ALA A 3 -3.90 -16.35 -11.54
N LYS A 4 -5.17 -16.14 -11.86
CA LYS A 4 -5.64 -14.90 -12.50
C LYS A 4 -5.26 -13.73 -11.59
N THR A 5 -4.21 -13.00 -11.93
CA THR A 5 -3.84 -11.75 -11.28
C THR A 5 -4.93 -10.72 -11.58
N LYS A 6 -5.86 -10.55 -10.64
CA LYS A 6 -6.81 -9.44 -10.70
C LYS A 6 -6.01 -8.15 -10.58
N SER A 7 -6.06 -7.32 -11.60
CA SER A 7 -5.48 -5.97 -11.51
C SER A 7 -6.44 -5.08 -10.73
N ASN A 8 -5.99 -4.54 -9.59
CA ASN A 8 -6.76 -3.67 -8.72
C ASN A 8 -6.18 -2.25 -8.73
N PHE A 9 -7.03 -1.24 -8.52
CA PHE A 9 -6.62 0.08 -8.11
C PHE A 9 -6.50 0.10 -6.58
N GLU A 10 -5.44 0.71 -6.07
CA GLU A 10 -5.29 1.03 -4.66
C GLU A 10 -5.67 2.51 -4.49
N LEU A 11 -6.88 2.77 -3.99
CA LEU A 11 -7.27 4.13 -3.58
C LEU A 11 -6.73 4.38 -2.19
N ARG A 12 -5.81 5.34 -2.08
CA ARG A 12 -5.20 5.75 -0.80
C ARG A 12 -5.77 7.07 -0.35
N PHE A 13 -5.82 7.27 0.97
CA PHE A 13 -6.24 8.51 1.60
C PHE A 13 -5.41 8.79 2.85
N PHE A 14 -5.29 10.07 3.19
CA PHE A 14 -4.52 10.52 4.34
C PHE A 14 -5.44 11.10 5.39
N LEU A 15 -5.06 10.93 6.66
CA LEU A 15 -5.89 11.29 7.79
C LEU A 15 -5.02 11.58 9.02
N ASP A 16 -5.56 12.31 9.95
CA ASP A 16 -4.99 12.44 11.27
C ASP A 16 -5.34 11.24 12.18
N GLN A 17 -4.79 11.24 13.38
CA GLN A 17 -5.03 10.15 14.34
C GLN A 17 -6.47 10.09 14.83
N SER A 18 -7.13 11.24 14.96
CA SER A 18 -8.52 11.33 15.43
C SER A 18 -9.46 10.68 14.41
N LEU A 19 -9.30 11.04 13.14
CA LEU A 19 -10.08 10.48 12.05
C LEU A 19 -9.81 8.98 11.86
N ALA A 20 -8.55 8.53 12.02
CA ALA A 20 -8.22 7.11 11.99
C ALA A 20 -8.95 6.31 13.07
N LYS A 21 -9.04 6.85 14.29
CA LYS A 21 -9.80 6.24 15.39
C LYS A 21 -11.31 6.21 15.07
N LYS A 22 -11.87 7.33 14.55
CA LYS A 22 -13.26 7.45 14.15
C LYS A 22 -13.65 6.41 13.10
N LEU A 23 -12.86 6.31 12.00
CA LEU A 23 -13.06 5.31 10.94
C LEU A 23 -12.97 3.88 11.47
N SER A 24 -11.95 3.60 12.29
CA SER A 24 -11.80 2.27 12.91
C SER A 24 -13.03 1.88 13.75
N SER A 25 -13.59 2.82 14.51
CA SER A 25 -14.79 2.59 15.33
C SER A 25 -16.03 2.41 14.47
N SER A 26 -16.22 3.24 13.43
CA SER A 26 -17.34 3.15 12.50
C SER A 26 -17.36 1.78 11.80
N TRP A 27 -16.25 1.36 11.20
CA TRP A 27 -16.19 0.08 10.49
C TRP A 27 -16.38 -1.13 11.41
N LYS A 28 -15.90 -1.07 12.66
CA LYS A 28 -16.21 -2.12 13.64
C LYS A 28 -17.72 -2.22 13.93
N LYS A 29 -18.41 -1.06 14.11
CA LYS A 29 -19.87 -1.01 14.28
C LYS A 29 -20.61 -1.55 13.07
N GLU A 30 -20.06 -1.34 11.85
CA GLU A 30 -20.57 -1.91 10.60
C GLU A 30 -20.28 -3.41 10.41
N GLY A 31 -19.72 -4.10 11.41
CA GLY A 31 -19.45 -5.54 11.38
C GLY A 31 -18.15 -5.95 10.66
N TYR A 32 -17.21 -5.01 10.45
CA TYR A 32 -15.90 -5.37 9.91
C TYR A 32 -15.06 -6.10 10.96
N LYS A 33 -14.56 -7.28 10.60
CA LYS A 33 -13.53 -8.01 11.37
C LYS A 33 -12.18 -7.36 11.19
N THR A 34 -11.37 -7.32 12.26
CA THR A 34 -10.08 -6.64 12.26
C THR A 34 -8.91 -7.60 12.40
N LYS A 35 -7.80 -7.28 11.73
CA LYS A 35 -6.51 -7.96 11.88
C LYS A 35 -5.40 -6.90 11.99
N ILE A 36 -4.62 -6.99 13.06
CA ILE A 36 -3.52 -6.04 13.33
C ILE A 36 -2.23 -6.58 12.72
N TYR A 37 -1.39 -5.66 12.19
CA TYR A 37 -0.06 -5.98 11.72
C TYR A 37 0.92 -4.82 11.92
N ALA A 38 2.21 -5.14 11.89
CA ALA A 38 3.30 -4.19 11.79
C ALA A 38 4.47 -4.82 11.03
N PHE A 39 5.14 -4.07 10.17
CA PHE A 39 6.30 -4.55 9.43
C PHE A 39 7.18 -3.41 8.91
N LEU A 40 8.40 -3.76 8.52
CA LEU A 40 9.32 -2.93 7.77
C LEU A 40 9.45 -3.51 6.37
N ASP A 41 9.15 -2.71 5.35
CA ASP A 41 9.45 -3.01 3.95
C ASP A 41 10.76 -2.29 3.57
N ILE A 42 11.78 -3.05 3.21
CA ILE A 42 13.06 -2.56 2.71
C ILE A 42 13.04 -2.75 1.19
N TYR A 43 12.99 -1.66 0.45
CA TYR A 43 12.94 -1.66 -1.01
C TYR A 43 14.34 -1.71 -1.62
N PHE A 44 14.46 -2.43 -2.71
CA PHE A 44 15.66 -2.60 -3.50
C PHE A 44 15.37 -2.29 -4.97
N LYS A 45 16.35 -1.67 -5.65
CA LYS A 45 16.34 -1.47 -7.10
C LYS A 45 17.46 -2.29 -7.73
N HIS A 46 17.19 -2.84 -8.91
CA HIS A 46 18.22 -3.54 -9.67
C HIS A 46 19.10 -2.51 -10.36
N GLU A 47 20.44 -2.64 -10.24
CA GLU A 47 21.45 -1.73 -10.80
C GLU A 47 21.28 -1.45 -12.30
N ARG A 48 20.98 -2.50 -13.09
CA ARG A 48 20.80 -2.44 -14.55
C ARG A 48 19.39 -2.11 -15.01
N SER A 49 18.43 -1.93 -14.12
CA SER A 49 17.05 -1.70 -14.53
C SER A 49 16.20 -1.05 -13.42
N ALA A 50 15.94 0.24 -13.60
CA ALA A 50 15.03 0.97 -12.70
C ALA A 50 13.58 0.42 -12.66
N LYS A 51 13.20 -0.46 -13.61
CA LYS A 51 11.88 -1.10 -13.65
C LYS A 51 11.81 -2.36 -12.79
N LYS A 52 12.95 -2.97 -12.47
CA LYS A 52 13.01 -4.14 -11.59
C LYS A 52 13.12 -3.69 -10.14
N LEU A 53 12.07 -3.94 -9.40
CA LEU A 53 11.97 -3.63 -7.99
C LEU A 53 11.75 -4.90 -7.19
N ALA A 54 12.37 -4.96 -6.03
CA ALA A 54 12.09 -5.96 -5.01
C ALA A 54 11.94 -5.28 -3.66
N LYS A 55 11.33 -5.97 -2.71
CA LYS A 55 11.39 -5.55 -1.30
C LYS A 55 11.53 -6.76 -0.39
N ILE A 56 12.17 -6.55 0.74
CA ILE A 56 12.16 -7.49 1.85
C ILE A 56 11.11 -6.99 2.84
N ARG A 57 10.15 -7.84 3.19
CA ARG A 57 9.21 -7.57 4.28
C ARG A 57 9.69 -8.25 5.54
N LYS A 58 10.07 -7.44 6.53
CA LYS A 58 10.39 -7.89 7.88
C LYS A 58 9.18 -7.67 8.79
N TRP A 59 8.49 -8.74 9.11
CA TRP A 59 7.32 -8.70 9.98
C TRP A 59 7.71 -8.43 11.44
N LYS A 60 6.97 -7.57 12.10
CA LYS A 60 7.05 -7.28 13.53
C LYS A 60 5.85 -7.89 14.26
N ILE A 61 4.66 -7.76 13.66
CA ILE A 61 3.39 -8.30 14.14
C ILE A 61 2.58 -8.78 12.93
N PRO A 62 2.13 -10.06 12.90
CA PRO A 62 2.69 -11.19 13.66
C PRO A 62 4.15 -11.45 13.30
N LYS A 63 4.88 -12.18 14.14
CA LYS A 63 6.29 -12.54 13.87
C LYS A 63 6.35 -13.64 12.82
N PHE A 64 6.51 -13.28 11.55
CA PHE A 64 6.77 -14.20 10.45
C PHE A 64 8.22 -14.12 9.98
N LYS A 65 8.66 -15.16 9.27
CA LYS A 65 9.96 -15.15 8.58
C LYS A 65 9.98 -14.03 7.55
N PRO A 66 11.13 -13.36 7.34
CA PRO A 66 11.27 -12.36 6.27
C PRO A 66 10.95 -12.96 4.90
N GLU A 67 10.31 -12.17 4.05
CA GLU A 67 9.99 -12.55 2.68
C GLU A 67 10.51 -11.52 1.68
N VAL A 68 11.14 -11.99 0.61
CA VAL A 68 11.46 -11.20 -0.56
C VAL A 68 10.24 -11.20 -1.46
N ILE A 69 9.83 -10.03 -1.91
CA ILE A 69 8.72 -9.81 -2.84
C ILE A 69 9.28 -9.11 -4.07
N PHE A 70 9.24 -9.78 -5.22
CA PHE A 70 9.58 -9.18 -6.49
C PHE A 70 8.34 -8.58 -7.14
N PHE A 71 8.52 -7.43 -7.75
CA PHE A 71 7.48 -6.74 -8.49
C PHE A 71 7.84 -6.71 -9.97
N GLU A 72 6.96 -7.20 -10.80
CA GLU A 72 7.01 -7.01 -12.23
C GLU A 72 5.80 -6.22 -12.70
N ARG A 73 6.02 -5.23 -13.56
CA ARG A 73 4.95 -4.55 -14.28
C ARG A 73 5.07 -4.86 -15.76
N LYS A 74 4.18 -5.71 -16.25
CA LYS A 74 4.07 -6.01 -17.67
C LYS A 74 2.69 -5.57 -18.16
N ASN A 75 2.66 -4.67 -19.16
CA ASN A 75 1.41 -4.13 -19.73
C ASN A 75 0.43 -3.55 -18.69
N GLY A 76 0.95 -2.82 -17.70
CA GLY A 76 0.15 -2.22 -16.63
C GLY A 76 -0.36 -3.20 -15.56
N VAL A 77 -0.08 -4.47 -15.69
CA VAL A 77 -0.41 -5.51 -14.70
C VAL A 77 0.78 -5.68 -13.76
N LYS A 78 0.53 -5.54 -12.45
CA LYS A 78 1.50 -5.84 -11.40
C LYS A 78 1.42 -7.31 -11.07
N SER A 79 2.50 -8.05 -11.26
CA SER A 79 2.67 -9.40 -10.73
C SER A 79 3.60 -9.37 -9.52
N GLU A 80 3.35 -10.23 -8.56
CA GLU A 80 4.20 -10.40 -7.38
C GLU A 80 4.60 -11.87 -7.25
N SER A 81 5.91 -12.12 -7.11
CA SER A 81 6.41 -13.41 -6.65
C SER A 81 7.04 -13.26 -5.27
N ARG A 82 6.92 -14.29 -4.42
CA ARG A 82 7.34 -14.23 -3.01
C ARG A 82 8.21 -15.42 -2.64
N LYS A 83 9.29 -15.15 -1.89
CA LYS A 83 10.20 -16.17 -1.35
C LYS A 83 10.50 -15.88 0.12
N LYS A 84 10.30 -16.87 1.01
CA LYS A 84 10.60 -16.75 2.44
C LYS A 84 12.05 -17.10 2.73
N PHE A 85 12.65 -16.42 3.71
CA PHE A 85 14.02 -16.59 4.12
C PHE A 85 14.13 -16.88 5.62
N LYS A 86 15.23 -17.53 6.04
CA LYS A 86 15.46 -17.87 7.45
C LYS A 86 15.56 -16.60 8.32
N ASN A 87 16.28 -15.60 7.84
CA ASN A 87 16.48 -14.32 8.52
C ASN A 87 16.67 -13.17 7.52
N LEU A 88 16.75 -11.94 8.01
CA LEU A 88 16.88 -10.75 7.19
C LEU A 88 18.19 -10.74 6.38
N GLN A 89 19.31 -11.13 7.00
CA GLN A 89 20.62 -11.09 6.34
C GLN A 89 20.68 -12.02 5.11
N THR A 90 20.12 -13.24 5.23
CA THR A 90 20.06 -14.15 4.07
C THR A 90 19.16 -13.62 2.95
N ALA A 91 18.11 -12.85 3.27
CA ALA A 91 17.27 -12.20 2.26
C ALA A 91 18.01 -11.05 1.57
N VAL A 92 18.76 -10.23 2.33
CA VAL A 92 19.60 -9.15 1.79
C VAL A 92 20.67 -9.71 0.85
N ASN A 93 21.48 -10.65 1.34
CA ASN A 93 22.54 -11.27 0.55
C ASN A 93 22.02 -11.92 -0.74
N PHE A 94 20.80 -12.48 -0.69
CA PHE A 94 20.17 -13.05 -1.87
C PHE A 94 19.85 -11.99 -2.93
N LEU A 95 19.37 -10.81 -2.55
CA LEU A 95 19.08 -9.71 -3.47
C LEU A 95 20.36 -9.07 -4.01
N GLU A 96 21.35 -8.82 -3.14
CA GLU A 96 22.65 -8.24 -3.54
C GLU A 96 23.38 -9.11 -4.57
N LYS A 97 23.39 -10.44 -4.37
CA LYS A 97 23.95 -11.39 -5.36
C LYS A 97 23.26 -11.36 -6.72
N GLN A 98 22.04 -10.82 -6.78
CA GLN A 98 21.29 -10.65 -8.03
C GLN A 98 21.38 -9.22 -8.58
N GLY A 99 22.28 -8.38 -8.08
CA GLY A 99 22.49 -7.01 -8.53
C GLY A 99 21.41 -6.02 -8.06
N TYR A 100 20.78 -6.29 -6.93
CA TYR A 100 19.85 -5.35 -6.31
C TYR A 100 20.54 -4.56 -5.20
N GLU A 101 20.35 -3.27 -5.20
CA GLU A 101 20.86 -2.35 -4.18
C GLU A 101 19.71 -1.83 -3.31
N LYS A 102 20.01 -1.68 -2.02
CA LYS A 102 19.06 -1.08 -1.06
C LYS A 102 18.72 0.34 -1.47
N TYR A 103 17.44 0.67 -1.48
CA TYR A 103 16.94 1.94 -1.99
C TYR A 103 16.22 2.78 -0.94
N LEU A 104 15.23 2.20 -0.26
CA LEU A 104 14.32 2.93 0.61
C LEU A 104 13.73 1.99 1.66
N GLU A 105 13.45 2.52 2.83
CA GLU A 105 12.72 1.81 3.89
C GLU A 105 11.37 2.46 4.19
N ILE A 106 10.34 1.65 4.33
CA ILE A 106 9.00 2.08 4.74
C ILE A 106 8.56 1.26 5.94
N GLU A 107 8.53 1.90 7.10
CA GLU A 107 8.11 1.25 8.34
C GLU A 107 6.62 1.53 8.60
N LYS A 108 5.83 0.47 8.61
CA LYS A 108 4.44 0.48 9.08
C LYS A 108 4.43 0.11 10.57
N LYS A 109 4.40 1.14 11.42
CA LYS A 109 4.45 0.99 12.89
C LYS A 109 3.24 0.24 13.41
N LYS A 110 2.07 0.48 12.80
CA LYS A 110 0.79 -0.14 13.12
C LYS A 110 -0.08 -0.15 11.88
N GLY A 111 -0.62 -1.31 11.53
CA GLY A 111 -1.62 -1.45 10.49
C GLY A 111 -2.82 -2.25 11.03
N VAL A 112 -4.00 -1.92 10.53
CA VAL A 112 -5.24 -2.65 10.82
C VAL A 112 -5.94 -2.91 9.51
N ILE A 113 -6.19 -4.18 9.22
CA ILE A 113 -7.01 -4.62 8.09
C ILE A 113 -8.44 -4.80 8.61
N PHE A 114 -9.39 -4.24 7.89
CA PHE A 114 -10.83 -4.38 8.14
C PHE A 114 -11.44 -5.18 7.00
N THR A 115 -12.03 -6.32 7.31
CA THR A 115 -12.65 -7.21 6.31
C THR A 115 -14.12 -7.41 6.59
N ASN A 116 -14.96 -7.24 5.57
CA ASN A 116 -16.36 -7.57 5.62
C ASN A 116 -16.70 -8.49 4.44
N LYS A 117 -16.96 -9.77 4.74
CA LYS A 117 -17.22 -10.80 3.70
C LYS A 117 -18.51 -10.53 2.93
N SER A 118 -19.55 -10.05 3.58
CA SER A 118 -20.85 -9.76 2.96
C SER A 118 -20.74 -8.59 1.97
N LYS A 119 -20.02 -7.52 2.36
CA LYS A 119 -19.78 -6.35 1.52
C LYS A 119 -18.65 -6.58 0.49
N LYS A 120 -17.90 -7.69 0.60
CA LYS A 120 -16.69 -7.98 -0.23
C LYS A 120 -15.69 -6.81 -0.25
N LYS A 121 -15.58 -6.06 0.85
CA LYS A 121 -14.72 -4.89 0.99
C LYS A 121 -13.61 -5.13 2.00
N VAL A 122 -12.45 -4.57 1.70
CA VAL A 122 -11.28 -4.58 2.58
C VAL A 122 -10.76 -3.14 2.67
N TYR A 123 -10.74 -2.61 3.89
CA TYR A 123 -10.07 -1.35 4.20
C TYR A 123 -8.81 -1.63 5.00
N VAL A 124 -7.85 -0.75 4.86
CA VAL A 124 -6.62 -0.77 5.63
C VAL A 124 -6.40 0.60 6.24
N LEU A 125 -6.03 0.66 7.52
CA LEU A 125 -5.50 1.86 8.16
C LEU A 125 -4.09 1.58 8.64
N GLU A 126 -3.14 2.47 8.32
CA GLU A 126 -1.72 2.29 8.59
C GLU A 126 -1.10 3.55 9.19
N ASN A 127 -0.36 3.40 10.27
CA ASN A 127 0.54 4.44 10.76
C ASN A 127 1.94 4.19 10.20
N ILE A 128 2.39 5.07 9.31
CA ILE A 128 3.65 4.96 8.58
C ILE A 128 4.65 5.96 9.17
N LYS A 129 5.85 5.48 9.50
CA LYS A 129 6.92 6.31 10.02
C LYS A 129 7.25 7.45 9.05
N GLY A 130 7.24 8.67 9.56
CA GLY A 130 7.52 9.88 8.78
C GLY A 130 6.37 10.37 7.89
N LEU A 131 5.27 9.62 7.73
CA LEU A 131 4.11 10.03 6.93
C LEU A 131 2.86 10.30 7.79
N GLY A 132 2.69 9.55 8.89
CA GLY A 132 1.48 9.58 9.70
C GLY A 132 0.47 8.50 9.32
N TRP A 133 -0.80 8.76 9.54
CA TRP A 133 -1.87 7.81 9.22
C TRP A 133 -2.29 7.90 7.76
N SER A 134 -2.42 6.76 7.14
CA SER A 134 -3.01 6.59 5.81
C SER A 134 -4.01 5.45 5.80
N GLY A 135 -4.94 5.51 4.88
CA GLY A 135 -5.85 4.40 4.59
C GLY A 135 -5.71 3.94 3.15
N GLU A 136 -6.21 2.74 2.90
CA GLU A 136 -6.20 2.11 1.59
C GLU A 136 -7.44 1.26 1.41
N VAL A 137 -8.00 1.27 0.19
CA VAL A 137 -9.01 0.33 -0.27
C VAL A 137 -8.66 -0.17 -1.67
N GLU A 138 -8.77 -1.48 -1.89
CA GLU A 138 -8.57 -2.09 -3.19
C GLU A 138 -9.89 -2.13 -3.98
N ILE A 139 -9.86 -1.62 -5.21
CA ILE A 139 -11.01 -1.58 -6.12
C ILE A 139 -10.61 -2.27 -7.44
N ALA A 140 -11.41 -3.21 -7.91
CA ALA A 140 -11.16 -3.89 -9.17
C ALA A 140 -11.14 -2.89 -10.35
N LYS A 141 -10.20 -3.05 -11.29
CA LYS A 141 -9.96 -2.10 -12.41
C LYS A 141 -11.14 -1.92 -13.36
N ASP A 142 -11.98 -2.91 -13.50
CA ASP A 142 -13.20 -2.89 -14.30
C ASP A 142 -14.33 -2.06 -13.67
N GLN A 143 -14.11 -1.51 -12.48
CA GLN A 143 -15.13 -0.87 -11.65
C GLN A 143 -14.80 0.61 -11.34
N LYS A 144 -14.46 1.39 -12.38
CA LYS A 144 -14.13 2.83 -12.21
C LYS A 144 -15.21 3.63 -11.49
N GLN A 145 -16.49 3.33 -11.70
CA GLN A 145 -17.58 4.00 -11.01
C GLN A 145 -17.49 3.79 -9.50
N LYS A 146 -17.10 2.59 -9.05
CA LYS A 146 -16.91 2.29 -7.63
C LYS A 146 -15.81 3.14 -6.96
N ILE A 147 -14.87 3.69 -7.73
CA ILE A 147 -13.88 4.64 -7.16
C ILE A 147 -14.59 5.92 -6.72
N LYS A 148 -15.51 6.44 -7.53
CA LYS A 148 -16.30 7.63 -7.19
C LYS A 148 -17.17 7.38 -5.97
N ASP A 149 -17.92 6.28 -5.98
CA ASP A 149 -18.80 5.89 -4.87
C ASP A 149 -18.01 5.72 -3.56
N GLU A 150 -16.80 5.14 -3.65
CA GLU A 150 -15.93 4.95 -2.50
C GLU A 150 -15.37 6.28 -1.96
N ILE A 151 -14.99 7.19 -2.86
CA ILE A 151 -14.56 8.54 -2.48
C ILE A 151 -15.70 9.29 -1.78
N GLU A 152 -16.92 9.25 -2.29
CA GLU A 152 -18.08 9.90 -1.67
C GLU A 152 -18.39 9.31 -0.29
N TYR A 153 -18.34 7.99 -0.17
CA TYR A 153 -18.49 7.32 1.13
C TYR A 153 -17.41 7.77 2.11
N LEU A 154 -16.14 7.77 1.73
CA LEU A 154 -15.04 8.17 2.61
C LEU A 154 -15.11 9.67 2.96
N LYS A 155 -15.55 10.53 2.02
CA LYS A 155 -15.82 11.95 2.30
C LYS A 155 -16.91 12.14 3.34
N SER A 156 -17.99 11.38 3.27
CA SER A 156 -19.08 11.45 4.27
C SER A 156 -18.59 11.10 5.68
N LEU A 157 -17.49 10.34 5.78
CA LEU A 157 -16.81 10.01 7.03
C LEU A 157 -15.77 11.06 7.47
N GLY A 158 -15.51 12.08 6.62
CA GLY A 158 -14.59 13.19 6.90
C GLY A 158 -13.22 13.10 6.20
N VAL A 159 -12.99 12.14 5.31
CA VAL A 159 -11.74 12.06 4.54
C VAL A 159 -11.74 13.09 3.42
N SER A 160 -10.67 13.88 3.31
CA SER A 160 -10.58 14.98 2.33
C SER A 160 -9.48 14.84 1.27
N SER A 161 -8.56 13.90 1.47
CA SER A 161 -7.37 13.76 0.60
C SER A 161 -7.21 12.35 0.08
N PHE A 162 -7.14 12.20 -1.26
CA PHE A 162 -7.09 10.91 -1.95
C PHE A 162 -5.99 10.87 -3.01
N THR A 163 -5.44 9.69 -3.28
CA THR A 163 -4.47 9.45 -4.35
C THR A 163 -4.53 8.00 -4.84
N LEU A 164 -4.14 7.79 -6.10
CA LEU A 164 -3.90 6.45 -6.68
C LEU A 164 -2.41 6.11 -6.75
N SER A 165 -1.54 6.97 -6.21
CA SER A 165 -0.09 6.71 -6.14
C SER A 165 0.22 5.58 -5.17
N SER A 166 1.20 4.76 -5.53
CA SER A 166 1.68 3.71 -4.63
C SER A 166 2.38 4.32 -3.41
N MET A 167 2.45 3.57 -2.30
CA MET A 167 3.15 4.04 -1.09
C MET A 167 4.63 4.33 -1.36
N LEU A 168 5.27 3.58 -2.25
CA LEU A 168 6.65 3.84 -2.67
C LEU A 168 6.78 5.20 -3.34
N GLU A 169 5.91 5.52 -4.31
CA GLU A 169 5.90 6.83 -5.00
C GLU A 169 5.67 7.99 -4.03
N ILE A 170 4.77 7.84 -3.07
CA ILE A 170 4.49 8.84 -2.04
C ILE A 170 5.74 9.10 -1.18
N MET A 171 6.43 8.04 -0.77
CA MET A 171 7.65 8.16 0.03
C MET A 171 8.83 8.70 -0.78
N GLU A 172 8.99 8.32 -2.05
CA GLU A 172 9.98 8.89 -2.97
C GLU A 172 9.79 10.41 -3.10
N GLN A 173 8.55 10.89 -3.20
CA GLN A 173 8.23 12.32 -3.24
C GLN A 173 8.61 13.03 -1.94
N LYS A 174 8.16 12.46 -0.83
CA LYS A 174 8.40 13.06 0.49
C LYS A 174 9.89 13.22 0.79
N LEU A 175 10.71 12.28 0.31
CA LEU A 175 12.16 12.29 0.50
C LEU A 175 12.91 13.08 -0.58
N GLY A 176 12.20 13.69 -1.54
CA GLY A 176 12.82 14.45 -2.63
C GLY A 176 13.60 13.59 -3.63
N ILE A 177 13.47 12.27 -3.59
CA ILE A 177 14.19 11.33 -4.45
C ILE A 177 13.71 11.42 -5.90
N LYS A 178 12.42 11.72 -6.10
CA LYS A 178 11.83 11.98 -7.42
C LYS A 178 11.06 13.28 -7.39
N LYS A 179 11.39 14.20 -8.32
CA LYS A 179 10.45 15.25 -8.72
C LYS A 179 9.35 14.56 -9.53
N LEU A 180 8.20 14.33 -8.94
CA LEU A 180 7.10 13.79 -9.71
C LEU A 180 6.57 14.83 -10.71
N LYS A 181 6.31 14.37 -11.93
CA LYS A 181 5.20 14.93 -12.73
C LYS A 181 4.00 14.96 -11.79
N LYS A 182 3.46 16.16 -11.51
CA LYS A 182 2.40 16.51 -10.54
C LYS A 182 1.63 15.29 -10.00
N PRO A 183 1.61 15.05 -8.67
CA PRO A 183 0.82 13.95 -8.14
C PRO A 183 -0.61 14.12 -8.67
N LYS A 184 -1.20 13.04 -9.17
CA LYS A 184 -2.65 13.02 -9.42
C LYS A 184 -3.35 13.00 -8.07
N ILE A 185 -3.16 14.09 -7.29
CA ILE A 185 -3.96 14.37 -6.11
C ILE A 185 -5.27 14.89 -6.66
N TYR A 186 -6.27 14.07 -6.65
CA TYR A 186 -7.62 14.52 -6.94
C TYR A 186 -8.08 15.38 -5.74
N ARG A 187 -7.69 16.68 -5.74
CA ARG A 187 -8.45 17.68 -5.01
C ARG A 187 -9.74 17.89 -5.82
N TYR A 188 -10.80 17.29 -5.36
CA TYR A 188 -12.12 17.35 -6.02
C TYR A 188 -12.79 18.72 -5.93
N SER A 189 -12.04 19.83 -5.87
CA SER A 189 -12.60 21.17 -6.07
C SER A 189 -12.80 21.55 -7.55
N LEU A 190 -12.42 20.70 -8.52
CA LEU A 190 -12.38 21.06 -9.96
C LEU A 190 -13.04 20.04 -10.90
N LEU A 191 -13.87 19.14 -10.44
CA LEU A 191 -14.86 18.51 -11.32
C LEU A 191 -16.18 19.28 -11.20
N ARG A 192 -16.21 20.49 -11.77
CA ARG A 192 -17.47 21.03 -12.32
C ARG A 192 -17.82 20.11 -13.50
N ILE A 193 -19.00 19.54 -13.40
CA ILE A 193 -19.74 18.89 -14.47
C ILE A 193 -20.04 19.92 -15.55
#